data_42d382bcf12fc940d636c7468f3c9769
#
_entry.id   42d382bcf12fc940d636c7468f3c9769
#
_cell.length_a   1.000
_cell.length_b   1.000
_cell.length_c   1.000
_cell.angle_alpha   90.00
_cell.angle_beta   90.00
_cell.angle_gamma   90.00
#
_symmetry.space_group_name_H-M   'P 1'
#
loop_
_entity.id
_entity.type
_entity.pdbx_description
1 polymer ?
#
loop_
_entity_poly.entity_id
_entity_poly.type
_entity_poly.pdbx_seq_one_letter_code
_entity_poly.pdbx_strand_id
1 'polypeptide(L)'
;MLRLLLIEDHAAFRSALALLLDLRPGTKVVAQCGSLAGCRALGGLLKTVDIALVDLKLPDGEGTEFIAVLRGANPSARVLILTVSIEPGLRGRMAEAGADGVLNKTAALSEIASEVARLGTGRGG
;
A
#
# COMPACT_ATOMS: atom_id res chain seq x y z
N MET A 1 -13.64 9.55 -3.43
CA MET A 1 -12.92 8.46 -4.12
C MET A 1 -11.57 8.22 -3.46
N LEU A 2 -11.26 6.97 -3.15
CA LEU A 2 -9.98 6.60 -2.58
C LEU A 2 -8.92 6.51 -3.68
N ARG A 3 -7.82 7.19 -3.48
CA ARG A 3 -6.70 7.22 -4.42
C ARG A 3 -5.61 6.30 -3.90
N LEU A 4 -5.28 5.28 -4.67
CA LEU A 4 -4.40 4.21 -4.25
C LEU A 4 -3.06 4.26 -4.95
N LEU A 5 -2.00 3.93 -4.20
CA LEU A 5 -0.66 3.74 -4.72
C LEU A 5 -0.26 2.28 -4.48
N LEU A 6 0.25 1.61 -5.52
CA LEU A 6 0.75 0.24 -5.39
C LEU A 6 2.27 0.24 -5.53
N ILE A 7 2.95 -0.36 -4.57
CA ILE A 7 4.40 -0.53 -4.60
C ILE A 7 4.71 -2.01 -4.50
N GLU A 8 5.06 -2.61 -5.61
CA GLU A 8 5.24 -4.05 -5.76
C GLU A 8 6.16 -4.32 -6.95
N ASP A 9 7.24 -5.05 -6.72
CA ASP A 9 8.21 -5.35 -7.78
C ASP A 9 7.77 -6.49 -8.72
N HIS A 10 6.86 -7.35 -8.26
CA HIS A 10 6.34 -8.43 -9.10
C HIS A 10 5.26 -7.90 -10.03
N ALA A 11 5.63 -7.63 -11.28
CA ALA A 11 4.78 -6.93 -12.24
C ALA A 11 3.42 -7.59 -12.48
N ALA A 12 3.37 -8.91 -12.59
CA ALA A 12 2.11 -9.62 -12.84
C ALA A 12 1.14 -9.47 -11.67
N PHE A 13 1.63 -9.62 -10.44
CA PHE A 13 0.80 -9.44 -9.24
C PHE A 13 0.32 -8.00 -9.14
N ARG A 14 1.21 -7.05 -9.36
CA ARG A 14 0.88 -5.62 -9.32
C ARG A 14 -0.21 -5.27 -10.33
N SER A 15 -0.09 -5.75 -11.56
CA SER A 15 -1.08 -5.49 -12.62
C SER A 15 -2.44 -6.09 -12.29
N ALA A 16 -2.47 -7.32 -11.79
CA ALA A 16 -3.72 -7.98 -11.42
C ALA A 16 -4.41 -7.24 -10.27
N LEU A 17 -3.65 -6.83 -9.26
CA LEU A 17 -4.19 -6.11 -8.12
C LEU A 17 -4.71 -4.72 -8.55
N ALA A 18 -3.96 -4.03 -9.40
CA ALA A 18 -4.37 -2.72 -9.90
C ALA A 18 -5.69 -2.82 -10.66
N LEU A 19 -5.82 -3.81 -11.52
CA LEU A 19 -7.05 -4.02 -12.30
C LEU A 19 -8.25 -4.28 -11.38
N LEU A 20 -8.08 -5.15 -10.39
CA LEU A 20 -9.15 -5.47 -9.45
C LEU A 20 -9.59 -4.22 -8.69
N LEU A 21 -8.63 -3.45 -8.17
CA LEU A 21 -8.95 -2.27 -7.37
C LEU A 21 -9.59 -1.17 -8.22
N ASP A 22 -9.17 -1.00 -9.47
CA ASP A 22 -9.78 -0.02 -10.37
C ASP A 22 -11.22 -0.39 -10.76
N LEU A 23 -11.57 -1.66 -10.71
CA LEU A 23 -12.93 -2.10 -11.00
C LEU A 23 -13.90 -1.83 -9.85
N ARG A 24 -13.41 -1.57 -8.65
CA ARG A 24 -14.28 -1.34 -7.51
C ARG A 24 -14.77 0.11 -7.49
N PRO A 25 -16.09 0.32 -7.26
CA PRO A 25 -16.62 1.68 -7.13
C PRO A 25 -15.94 2.43 -5.98
N GLY A 26 -15.59 3.67 -6.21
CA GLY A 26 -15.02 4.52 -5.18
C GLY A 26 -13.53 4.40 -4.96
N THR A 27 -12.83 3.58 -5.75
CA THR A 27 -11.38 3.46 -5.68
C THR A 27 -10.73 3.70 -7.03
N LYS A 28 -9.51 4.23 -7.01
CA LYS A 28 -8.73 4.47 -8.23
C LYS A 28 -7.26 4.29 -7.93
N VAL A 29 -6.58 3.45 -8.71
CA VAL A 29 -5.13 3.31 -8.63
C VAL A 29 -4.51 4.47 -9.42
N VAL A 30 -3.89 5.40 -8.71
CA VAL A 30 -3.33 6.61 -9.32
C VAL A 30 -1.87 6.44 -9.73
N ALA A 31 -1.17 5.47 -9.15
CA ALA A 31 0.22 5.19 -9.52
C ALA A 31 0.62 3.77 -9.12
N GLN A 32 1.59 3.23 -9.83
CA GLN A 32 2.18 1.92 -9.57
C GLN A 32 3.69 2.05 -9.67
N CYS A 33 4.40 1.46 -8.74
CA CYS A 33 5.86 1.49 -8.69
C CYS A 33 6.40 0.11 -8.35
N GLY A 34 7.61 -0.19 -8.82
CA GLY A 34 8.27 -1.46 -8.54
C GLY A 34 9.40 -1.37 -7.51
N SER A 35 9.67 -0.18 -6.97
CA SER A 35 10.80 0.04 -6.07
C SER A 35 10.57 1.28 -5.21
N LEU A 36 11.40 1.43 -4.17
CA LEU A 36 11.37 2.64 -3.33
C LEU A 36 11.75 3.87 -4.15
N ALA A 37 12.78 3.75 -5.00
CA ALA A 37 13.21 4.85 -5.86
C ALA A 37 12.09 5.30 -6.79
N GLY A 38 11.35 4.35 -7.39
CA GLY A 38 10.22 4.66 -8.26
C GLY A 38 9.13 5.44 -7.52
N CYS A 39 8.87 5.08 -6.27
CA CYS A 39 7.87 5.76 -5.46
C CYS A 39 8.27 7.18 -5.12
N ARG A 40 9.54 7.36 -4.73
CA ARG A 40 10.05 8.70 -4.40
C ARG A 40 9.98 9.63 -5.60
N ALA A 41 10.17 9.10 -6.80
CA ALA A 41 10.11 9.86 -8.04
C ALA A 41 8.71 10.41 -8.35
N LEU A 42 7.67 9.92 -7.68
CA LEU A 42 6.30 10.42 -7.88
C LEU A 42 6.11 11.86 -7.37
N GLY A 43 6.97 12.31 -6.49
CA GLY A 43 6.98 13.70 -6.04
C GLY A 43 5.64 14.18 -5.50
N GLY A 44 5.11 15.25 -6.09
CA GLY A 44 3.85 15.86 -5.64
C GLY A 44 2.62 14.97 -5.71
N LEU A 45 2.65 13.91 -6.52
CA LEU A 45 1.52 12.97 -6.58
C LEU A 45 1.26 12.30 -5.24
N LEU A 46 2.31 12.13 -4.41
CA LEU A 46 2.19 11.50 -3.09
C LEU A 46 1.21 12.24 -2.18
N LYS A 47 1.05 13.53 -2.36
CA LYS A 47 0.10 14.34 -1.56
C LYS A 47 -1.35 13.91 -1.79
N THR A 48 -1.64 13.27 -2.92
CA THR A 48 -2.99 12.88 -3.31
C THR A 48 -3.33 11.45 -2.94
N VAL A 49 -2.35 10.68 -2.44
CA VAL A 49 -2.53 9.26 -2.13
C VAL A 49 -3.26 9.10 -0.80
N ASP A 50 -4.36 8.36 -0.82
CA ASP A 50 -5.13 8.07 0.40
C ASP A 50 -4.63 6.80 1.08
N ILE A 51 -4.33 5.77 0.28
CA ILE A 51 -3.85 4.48 0.80
C ILE A 51 -2.74 3.97 -0.11
N ALA A 52 -1.63 3.54 0.48
CA ALA A 52 -0.56 2.86 -0.23
C ALA A 52 -0.56 1.38 0.17
N LEU A 53 -0.53 0.50 -0.83
CA LEU A 53 -0.32 -0.93 -0.65
C LEU A 53 1.14 -1.19 -0.99
N VAL A 54 1.91 -1.63 -0.02
CA VAL A 54 3.37 -1.67 -0.12
C VAL A 54 3.89 -3.06 0.20
N ASP A 55 4.61 -3.66 -0.74
CA ASP A 55 5.31 -4.92 -0.50
C ASP A 55 6.37 -4.69 0.56
N LEU A 56 6.45 -5.60 1.54
CA LEU A 56 7.46 -5.48 2.60
C LEU A 56 8.87 -5.56 2.04
N LYS A 57 9.12 -6.47 1.09
CA LYS A 57 10.44 -6.64 0.50
C LYS A 57 10.47 -6.10 -0.92
N LEU A 58 11.26 -5.06 -1.12
CA LEU A 58 11.46 -4.43 -2.41
C LEU A 58 12.92 -4.60 -2.84
N PRO A 59 13.23 -4.45 -4.15
CA PRO A 59 14.60 -4.64 -4.63
C PRO A 59 15.63 -3.73 -3.96
N ASP A 60 15.21 -2.53 -3.57
CA ASP A 60 16.09 -1.49 -3.03
C ASP A 60 15.82 -1.16 -1.56
N GLY A 61 15.11 -2.03 -0.85
CA GLY A 61 14.92 -1.85 0.58
C GLY A 61 13.63 -2.45 1.11
N GLU A 62 13.31 -2.15 2.35
CA GLU A 62 12.08 -2.61 2.98
C GLU A 62 10.95 -1.58 2.79
N GLY A 63 9.75 -2.06 2.50
CA GLY A 63 8.61 -1.20 2.23
C GLY A 63 8.28 -0.21 3.35
N THR A 64 8.61 -0.56 4.59
CA THR A 64 8.41 0.33 5.74
C THR A 64 9.18 1.65 5.62
N GLU A 65 10.27 1.66 4.85
CA GLU A 65 11.06 2.88 4.63
C GLU A 65 10.26 3.95 3.89
N PHE A 66 9.21 3.55 3.17
CA PHE A 66 8.38 4.49 2.43
C PHE A 66 7.34 5.18 3.31
N ILE A 67 7.02 4.63 4.47
CA ILE A 67 5.96 5.15 5.33
C ILE A 67 6.22 6.61 5.72
N ALA A 68 7.44 6.92 6.16
CA ALA A 68 7.80 8.28 6.54
C ALA A 68 7.75 9.23 5.34
N VAL A 69 8.18 8.76 4.16
CA VAL A 69 8.15 9.55 2.93
C VAL A 69 6.71 9.92 2.57
N LEU A 70 5.82 8.93 2.58
CA LEU A 70 4.42 9.17 2.24
C LEU A 70 3.75 10.11 3.26
N ARG A 71 3.93 9.86 4.55
CA ARG A 71 3.32 10.69 5.59
C ARG A 71 3.91 12.08 5.69
N GLY A 72 5.13 12.27 5.24
CA GLY A 72 5.70 13.60 5.08
C GLY A 72 4.96 14.40 4.02
N ALA A 73 4.49 13.72 2.97
CA ALA A 73 3.72 14.35 1.89
C ALA A 73 2.23 14.45 2.22
N ASN A 74 1.69 13.44 2.89
CA ASN A 74 0.28 13.39 3.28
C ASN A 74 0.14 12.70 4.65
N PRO A 75 0.06 13.46 5.75
CA PRO A 75 0.00 12.89 7.10
C PRO A 75 -1.18 11.96 7.36
N SER A 76 -2.26 12.10 6.62
CA SER A 76 -3.45 11.25 6.80
C SER A 76 -3.46 10.00 5.94
N ALA A 77 -2.43 9.79 5.11
CA ALA A 77 -2.35 8.58 4.28
C ALA A 77 -2.25 7.32 5.13
N ARG A 78 -2.89 6.25 4.66
CA ARG A 78 -2.85 4.93 5.30
C ARG A 78 -1.91 4.02 4.53
N VAL A 79 -1.28 3.09 5.22
CA VAL A 79 -0.34 2.15 4.62
C VAL A 79 -0.73 0.72 4.98
N LEU A 80 -0.92 -0.11 3.96
CA LEU A 80 -1.16 -1.54 4.09
C LEU A 80 0.09 -2.27 3.58
N ILE A 81 0.74 -3.02 4.46
CA ILE A 81 1.91 -3.82 4.09
C ILE A 81 1.45 -5.18 3.57
N LEU A 82 2.05 -5.61 2.46
CA LEU A 82 1.82 -6.93 1.89
C LEU A 82 3.10 -7.74 2.02
N THR A 83 2.98 -9.00 2.46
CA THR A 83 4.14 -9.87 2.66
C THR A 83 3.78 -11.32 2.33
N VAL A 84 4.75 -12.11 1.89
CA VAL A 84 4.51 -13.53 1.59
C VAL A 84 4.38 -14.39 2.85
N SER A 85 4.82 -13.89 3.99
CA SER A 85 4.77 -14.63 5.25
C SER A 85 4.61 -13.70 6.43
N ILE A 86 3.58 -13.94 7.25
CA ILE A 86 3.36 -13.18 8.48
C ILE A 86 3.89 -14.03 9.64
N GLU A 87 5.15 -13.81 9.98
CA GLU A 87 5.80 -14.50 11.08
C GLU A 87 5.42 -13.90 12.43
N PRO A 88 5.62 -14.65 13.54
CA PRO A 88 5.36 -14.12 14.88
C PRO A 88 6.09 -12.79 15.10
N GLY A 89 5.36 -11.81 15.64
CA GLY A 89 5.91 -10.48 15.92
C GLY A 89 5.92 -9.51 14.76
N LEU A 90 5.68 -9.97 13.52
CA LEU A 90 5.71 -9.09 12.36
C LEU A 90 4.66 -7.98 12.46
N ARG A 91 3.43 -8.31 12.82
CA ARG A 91 2.36 -7.31 12.93
C ARG A 91 2.70 -6.20 13.91
N GLY A 92 3.30 -6.55 15.05
CA GLY A 92 3.75 -5.57 16.05
C GLY A 92 4.83 -4.66 15.48
N ARG A 93 5.82 -5.23 14.79
CA ARG A 93 6.90 -4.45 14.19
C ARG A 93 6.39 -3.52 13.10
N MET A 94 5.42 -3.99 12.30
CA MET A 94 4.84 -3.15 11.24
C MET A 94 4.03 -2.01 11.84
N ALA A 95 3.25 -2.27 12.88
CA ALA A 95 2.52 -1.23 13.59
C ALA A 95 3.46 -0.20 14.20
N GLU A 96 4.56 -0.63 14.80
CA GLU A 96 5.58 0.28 15.34
C GLU A 96 6.23 1.12 14.25
N ALA A 97 6.39 0.55 13.05
CA ALA A 97 6.91 1.29 11.90
C ALA A 97 5.89 2.28 11.31
N GLY A 98 4.64 2.22 11.76
CA GLY A 98 3.60 3.13 11.33
C GLY A 98 2.60 2.57 10.32
N ALA A 99 2.68 1.28 10.00
CA ALA A 99 1.72 0.65 9.08
C ALA A 99 0.35 0.54 9.75
N ASP A 100 -0.70 0.70 8.96
CA ASP A 100 -2.08 0.60 9.43
C ASP A 100 -2.66 -0.80 9.30
N GLY A 101 -1.99 -1.67 8.56
CA GLY A 101 -2.39 -3.06 8.42
C GLY A 101 -1.31 -3.89 7.74
N VAL A 102 -1.44 -5.21 7.87
CA VAL A 102 -0.55 -6.18 7.25
C VAL A 102 -1.40 -7.32 6.72
N LEU A 103 -1.21 -7.68 5.45
CA LEU A 103 -1.86 -8.84 4.85
C LEU A 103 -0.84 -9.72 4.14
N ASN A 104 -1.18 -11.01 4.06
CA ASN A 104 -0.39 -11.95 3.30
C ASN A 104 -0.66 -11.75 1.80
N LYS A 105 0.40 -11.66 0.99
CA LYS A 105 0.27 -11.53 -0.47
C LYS A 105 -0.46 -12.71 -1.11
N THR A 106 -0.49 -13.86 -0.45
CA THR A 106 -1.20 -15.03 -0.97
C THR A 106 -2.69 -15.01 -0.60
N ALA A 107 -3.13 -14.00 0.15
CA ALA A 107 -4.56 -13.83 0.44
C ALA A 107 -5.33 -13.60 -0.86
N ALA A 108 -6.61 -13.94 -0.86
CA ALA A 108 -7.46 -13.69 -2.01
C ALA A 108 -7.49 -12.20 -2.33
N LEU A 109 -7.51 -11.85 -3.62
CA LEU A 109 -7.57 -10.45 -4.05
C LEU A 109 -8.79 -9.73 -3.45
N SER A 110 -9.91 -10.43 -3.30
CA SER A 110 -11.11 -9.87 -2.67
C SER A 110 -10.86 -9.50 -1.20
N GLU A 111 -10.00 -10.25 -0.50
CA GLU A 111 -9.65 -9.99 0.88
C GLU A 111 -8.80 -8.72 0.98
N ILE A 112 -7.86 -8.56 0.06
CA ILE A 112 -7.05 -7.34 -0.03
C ILE A 112 -7.95 -6.13 -0.29
N ALA A 113 -8.88 -6.27 -1.23
CA ALA A 113 -9.83 -5.20 -1.56
C ALA A 113 -10.72 -4.83 -0.36
N SER A 114 -11.15 -5.83 0.42
CA SER A 114 -11.94 -5.59 1.63
C SER A 114 -11.16 -4.81 2.67
N GLU A 115 -9.87 -5.12 2.83
CA GLU A 115 -9.01 -4.40 3.78
C GLU A 115 -8.80 -2.95 3.34
N VAL A 116 -8.63 -2.72 2.04
CA VAL A 116 -8.55 -1.37 1.49
C VAL A 116 -9.81 -0.57 1.83
N ALA A 117 -10.97 -1.17 1.66
CA ALA A 117 -12.25 -0.53 1.98
C ALA A 117 -12.34 -0.19 3.47
N ARG A 118 -11.92 -1.13 4.33
CA ARG A 118 -11.91 -0.92 5.78
C ARG A 118 -11.02 0.27 6.18
N LEU A 119 -9.82 0.33 5.63
CA LEU A 119 -8.90 1.44 5.90
C LEU A 119 -9.46 2.76 5.37
N GLY A 120 -10.14 2.71 4.23
CA GLY A 120 -10.73 3.89 3.63
C GLY A 120 -11.86 4.49 4.45
N THR A 121 -12.70 3.66 5.09
CA THR A 121 -13.80 4.16 5.91
C THR A 121 -13.32 4.86 7.17
N GLY A 122 -12.15 4.50 7.69
CA GLY A 122 -11.58 5.16 8.85
C GLY A 122 -11.00 6.54 8.57
N ARG A 123 -10.88 6.92 7.30
CA ARG A 123 -10.28 8.20 6.89
C ARG A 123 -11.24 9.35 6.92
N GLY A 124 -12.43 9.10 6.48
CA GLY A 124 -13.35 10.14 6.09
C GLY A 124 -13.87 11.00 7.21
N GLY A 125 -13.58 10.63 8.38
CA GLY A 125 -14.01 11.42 9.53
C GLY A 125 -15.43 11.82 9.38
#